data_41f66ea4c36947fd8869d769d7b0749f
#
_entry.id   41f66ea4c36947fd8869d769d7b0749f
#
_cell.length_a   1.000
_cell.length_b   1.000
_cell.length_c   1.000
_cell.angle_alpha   90.00
_cell.angle_beta   90.00
_cell.angle_gamma   90.00
#
_symmetry.space_group_name_H-M   'P 1'
#
loop_
_entity.id
_entity.type
_entity.pdbx_description
1 polymer ?
#
loop_
_entity_poly.entity_id
_entity_poly.type
_entity_poly.pdbx_seq_one_letter_code
_entity_poly.pdbx_strand_id
1 'polypeptide(L)'
;MPKVFTSETQKTGEIGENVAVKFLVKHGFAILDRNYTKKWGEIDIVAEKNNLLHFVEVKSVVKEDLEGVSPADAKALAGRHETLDEYRPEDNMHPWKLKRLSRAIQTYILSKKLDEREWQVDLLAVFLSLKDKKARVKMVEDIIL
;
A
#
# COMPACT_ATOMS: atom_id res chain seq x y z
N MET A 1 20.30 -2.07 1.43
CA MET A 1 20.53 -0.71 0.86
C MET A 1 19.19 -0.02 0.65
N PRO A 2 19.10 1.24 1.01
CA PRO A 2 17.88 1.98 0.73
C PRO A 2 17.69 2.13 -0.79
N LYS A 3 16.42 2.14 -1.22
CA LYS A 3 16.11 2.40 -2.61
C LYS A 3 16.52 3.82 -2.98
N VAL A 4 17.12 3.97 -4.15
CA VAL A 4 17.42 5.28 -4.71
C VAL A 4 16.38 5.57 -5.79
N PHE A 5 15.60 6.63 -5.58
CA PHE A 5 14.55 7.04 -6.51
C PHE A 5 15.09 8.15 -7.43
N THR A 6 15.30 7.81 -8.70
CA THR A 6 15.92 8.73 -9.67
C THR A 6 14.98 9.26 -10.72
N SER A 7 13.87 8.57 -11.01
CA SER A 7 12.86 9.01 -11.97
C SER A 7 11.73 9.76 -11.27
N GLU A 8 10.95 10.52 -12.03
CA GLU A 8 9.78 11.21 -11.48
C GLU A 8 8.75 10.21 -10.90
N THR A 9 8.55 9.08 -11.58
CA THR A 9 7.66 8.03 -11.10
C THR A 9 8.15 7.46 -9.77
N GLN A 10 9.45 7.23 -9.65
CA GLN A 10 10.05 6.74 -8.40
C GLN A 10 9.95 7.78 -7.30
N LYS A 11 10.17 9.05 -7.61
CA LYS A 11 10.03 10.14 -6.63
C LYS A 11 8.60 10.27 -6.14
N THR A 12 7.62 10.13 -7.04
CA THR A 12 6.20 10.13 -6.69
C THR A 12 5.90 8.96 -5.76
N GLY A 13 6.45 7.79 -6.04
CA GLY A 13 6.32 6.61 -5.18
C GLY A 13 6.89 6.83 -3.80
N GLU A 14 8.06 7.46 -3.71
CA GLU A 14 8.69 7.79 -2.43
C GLU A 14 7.84 8.76 -1.62
N ILE A 15 7.35 9.82 -2.25
CA ILE A 15 6.49 10.81 -1.59
C ILE A 15 5.23 10.11 -1.09
N GLY A 16 4.59 9.30 -1.92
CA GLY A 16 3.38 8.57 -1.56
C GLY A 16 3.60 7.63 -0.38
N GLU A 17 4.73 6.92 -0.37
CA GLU A 17 5.05 6.02 0.73
C GLU A 17 5.28 6.78 2.03
N ASN A 18 5.97 7.93 1.97
CA ASN A 18 6.16 8.78 3.15
C ASN A 18 4.82 9.33 3.65
N VAL A 19 3.94 9.73 2.77
CA VAL A 19 2.58 10.17 3.12
C VAL A 19 1.80 9.02 3.77
N ALA A 20 1.91 7.81 3.22
CA ALA A 20 1.26 6.63 3.76
C ALA A 20 1.72 6.33 5.19
N VAL A 21 3.02 6.42 5.45
CA VAL A 21 3.57 6.22 6.80
C VAL A 21 3.00 7.24 7.77
N LYS A 22 2.98 8.51 7.39
CA LYS A 22 2.42 9.56 8.26
C LYS A 22 0.94 9.34 8.53
N PHE A 23 0.19 8.92 7.53
CA PHE A 23 -1.22 8.59 7.67
C PHE A 23 -1.42 7.46 8.69
N LEU A 24 -0.65 6.39 8.56
CA LEU A 24 -0.75 5.25 9.46
C LEU A 24 -0.41 5.63 10.91
N VAL A 25 0.69 6.34 11.10
CA VAL A 25 1.09 6.80 12.45
C VAL A 25 0.01 7.67 13.06
N LYS A 26 -0.55 8.59 12.29
CA LYS A 26 -1.62 9.49 12.76
C LYS A 26 -2.87 8.70 13.17
N HIS A 27 -3.11 7.55 12.56
CA HIS A 27 -4.28 6.70 12.85
C HIS A 27 -3.97 5.59 13.86
N GLY A 28 -2.85 5.69 14.57
CA GLY A 28 -2.55 4.80 15.68
C GLY A 28 -1.79 3.54 15.32
N PHE A 29 -1.27 3.45 14.09
CA PHE A 29 -0.44 2.31 13.70
C PHE A 29 1.00 2.50 14.14
N ALA A 30 1.62 1.42 14.60
CA ALA A 30 3.05 1.36 14.81
C ALA A 30 3.70 0.79 13.55
N ILE A 31 4.69 1.48 13.00
CA ILE A 31 5.40 1.02 11.82
C ILE A 31 6.51 0.08 12.26
N LEU A 32 6.44 -1.16 11.80
CA LEU A 32 7.42 -2.19 12.15
C LEU A 32 8.55 -2.28 11.14
N ASP A 33 8.23 -2.17 9.85
CA ASP A 33 9.21 -2.23 8.77
C ASP A 33 8.72 -1.45 7.55
N ARG A 34 9.67 -1.04 6.73
CA ARG A 34 9.42 -0.38 5.44
C ARG A 34 10.31 -1.01 4.38
N ASN A 35 9.78 -1.13 3.17
CA ASN A 35 10.56 -1.63 2.02
C ASN A 35 11.23 -2.97 2.31
N TYR A 36 10.47 -3.90 2.87
CA TYR A 36 10.97 -5.25 3.10
C TYR A 36 11.07 -5.95 1.74
N THR A 37 12.29 -6.11 1.28
CA THR A 37 12.56 -6.57 -0.09
C THR A 37 13.37 -7.86 -0.08
N LYS A 38 12.90 -8.85 -0.84
CA LYS A 38 13.59 -10.10 -1.12
C LYS A 38 13.60 -10.31 -2.62
N LYS A 39 14.41 -11.25 -3.10
CA LYS A 39 14.47 -11.58 -4.53
C LYS A 39 13.10 -11.98 -5.08
N TRP A 40 12.29 -12.62 -4.25
CA TRP A 40 11.00 -13.17 -4.65
C TRP A 40 9.80 -12.28 -4.32
N GLY A 41 10.00 -11.14 -3.70
CA GLY A 41 8.89 -10.24 -3.41
C GLY A 41 9.26 -9.11 -2.47
N GLU A 42 8.31 -8.18 -2.31
CA GLU A 42 8.51 -7.03 -1.44
C GLU A 42 7.20 -6.63 -0.75
N ILE A 43 7.34 -5.97 0.39
CA ILE A 43 6.25 -5.40 1.17
C ILE A 43 6.60 -3.94 1.41
N ASP A 44 5.70 -3.02 1.05
CA ASP A 44 5.98 -1.59 1.20
C ASP A 44 6.05 -1.17 2.66
N ILE A 45 5.05 -1.55 3.46
CA ILE A 45 4.99 -1.20 4.87
C ILE A 45 4.45 -2.39 5.66
N VAL A 46 5.07 -2.67 6.81
CA VAL A 46 4.51 -3.57 7.81
C VAL A 46 4.18 -2.73 9.03
N ALA A 47 2.93 -2.78 9.46
CA ALA A 47 2.44 -2.00 10.58
C ALA A 47 1.63 -2.87 11.54
N GLU A 48 1.41 -2.35 12.74
CA GLU A 48 0.63 -3.04 13.77
C GLU A 48 -0.35 -2.07 14.42
N LYS A 49 -1.56 -2.53 14.63
CA LYS A 49 -2.56 -1.79 15.39
C LYS A 49 -3.50 -2.77 16.06
N ASN A 50 -3.78 -2.55 17.35
CA ASN A 50 -4.70 -3.40 18.14
C ASN A 50 -4.33 -4.90 18.04
N ASN A 51 -3.04 -5.19 18.11
CA ASN A 51 -2.50 -6.54 18.06
C ASN A 51 -2.73 -7.28 16.73
N LEU A 52 -3.04 -6.55 15.68
CA LEU A 52 -3.23 -7.07 14.33
C LEU A 52 -2.11 -6.55 13.43
N LEU A 53 -1.48 -7.45 12.68
CA LEU A 53 -0.46 -7.08 11.70
C LEU A 53 -1.11 -6.64 10.40
N HIS A 54 -0.61 -5.56 9.82
CA HIS A 54 -1.07 -5.02 8.55
C HIS A 54 0.09 -4.99 7.57
N PHE A 55 -0.04 -5.75 6.49
CA PHE A 55 0.90 -5.69 5.38
C PHE A 55 0.31 -4.75 4.35
N VAL A 56 0.94 -3.61 4.16
CA VAL A 56 0.35 -2.49 3.42
C VAL A 56 1.07 -2.31 2.09
N GLU A 57 0.30 -2.37 1.03
CA GLU A 57 0.74 -2.00 -0.32
C GLU A 57 0.34 -0.55 -0.55
N VAL A 58 1.27 0.27 -1.02
CA VAL A 58 1.02 1.69 -1.29
C VAL A 58 0.93 1.91 -2.79
N LYS A 59 -0.14 2.54 -3.22
CA LYS A 59 -0.29 3.00 -4.60
C LYS A 59 -0.44 4.51 -4.62
N SER A 60 0.38 5.16 -5.42
CA SER A 60 0.39 6.62 -5.53
C SER A 60 0.00 7.06 -6.92
N VAL A 61 -0.82 8.10 -6.98
CA VAL A 61 -1.24 8.71 -8.24
C VAL A 61 -1.19 10.22 -8.07
N VAL A 62 -0.71 10.90 -9.11
CA VAL A 62 -0.73 12.36 -9.15
C VAL A 62 -2.05 12.82 -9.75
N LYS A 63 -2.72 13.75 -9.08
CA LYS A 63 -3.93 14.40 -9.58
C LYS A 63 -3.79 15.91 -9.51
N GLU A 64 -4.40 16.61 -10.45
CA GLU A 64 -4.38 18.07 -10.45
C GLU A 64 -5.26 18.64 -9.35
N ASP A 65 -6.39 17.99 -9.10
CA ASP A 65 -7.37 18.43 -8.12
C ASP A 65 -7.75 17.28 -7.19
N LEU A 66 -7.66 17.52 -5.89
CA LEU A 66 -8.02 16.53 -4.88
C LEU A 66 -9.44 16.63 -4.39
N GLU A 67 -10.17 17.70 -4.72
CA GLU A 67 -11.53 17.91 -4.22
C GLU A 67 -12.49 16.83 -4.69
N GLY A 68 -12.28 16.28 -5.88
CA GLY A 68 -13.10 15.22 -6.42
C GLY A 68 -12.73 13.82 -5.98
N VAL A 69 -11.72 13.65 -5.13
CA VAL A 69 -11.28 12.31 -4.73
C VAL A 69 -12.30 11.68 -3.78
N SER A 70 -12.86 10.57 -4.20
CA SER A 70 -13.89 9.84 -3.47
C SER A 70 -13.42 8.41 -3.15
N PRO A 71 -14.18 7.66 -2.32
CA PRO A 71 -13.90 6.23 -2.14
C PRO A 71 -13.90 5.44 -3.45
N ALA A 72 -14.70 5.87 -4.44
CA ALA A 72 -14.72 5.22 -5.75
C ALA A 72 -13.39 5.41 -6.49
N ASP A 73 -12.74 6.55 -6.32
CA ASP A 73 -11.41 6.77 -6.92
C ASP A 73 -10.36 5.82 -6.33
N ALA A 74 -10.40 5.60 -5.02
CA ALA A 74 -9.51 4.65 -4.37
C ALA A 74 -9.76 3.24 -4.89
N LYS A 75 -11.02 2.86 -5.06
CA LYS A 75 -11.40 1.57 -5.62
C LYS A 75 -10.94 1.42 -7.06
N ALA A 76 -11.10 2.46 -7.87
CA ALA A 76 -10.63 2.47 -9.25
C ALA A 76 -9.12 2.31 -9.35
N LEU A 77 -8.38 2.89 -8.41
CA LEU A 77 -6.93 2.75 -8.34
C LEU A 77 -6.53 1.35 -7.89
N ALA A 78 -7.27 0.75 -6.97
CA ALA A 78 -7.02 -0.59 -6.46
C ALA A 78 -7.44 -1.67 -7.47
N GLY A 79 -8.46 -1.40 -8.29
CA GLY A 79 -8.92 -2.29 -9.34
C GLY A 79 -8.80 -1.66 -10.71
N ARG A 80 -8.66 -2.47 -11.74
CA ARG A 80 -8.59 -1.99 -13.14
C ARG A 80 -9.89 -2.16 -13.89
N HIS A 81 -10.98 -2.34 -13.18
CA HIS A 81 -12.27 -2.50 -13.81
C HIS A 81 -12.82 -1.17 -14.29
N GLU A 82 -13.31 -1.15 -15.51
CA GLU A 82 -14.01 0.00 -16.06
C GLU A 82 -15.39 0.13 -15.45
N THR A 83 -15.95 -0.97 -14.96
CA THR A 83 -17.24 -0.99 -14.32
C THR A 83 -17.10 -1.18 -12.83
N LEU A 84 -17.77 -0.34 -12.04
CA LEU A 84 -17.69 -0.38 -10.58
C LEU A 84 -18.30 -1.64 -9.96
N ASP A 85 -19.18 -2.32 -10.70
CA ASP A 85 -19.94 -3.47 -10.19
C ASP A 85 -19.06 -4.71 -9.99
N GLU A 86 -17.91 -4.77 -10.64
CA GLU A 86 -17.00 -5.92 -10.56
C GLU A 86 -15.68 -5.57 -9.87
N TYR A 87 -15.69 -4.53 -9.05
CA TYR A 87 -14.48 -4.10 -8.39
C TYR A 87 -13.90 -5.16 -7.45
N ARG A 88 -12.63 -5.47 -7.64
CA ARG A 88 -11.84 -6.30 -6.73
C ARG A 88 -10.45 -5.68 -6.57
N PRO A 89 -10.02 -5.38 -5.35
CA PRO A 89 -8.69 -4.80 -5.13
C PRO A 89 -7.57 -5.66 -5.72
N GLU A 90 -7.70 -6.97 -5.61
CA GLU A 90 -6.72 -7.92 -6.13
C GLU A 90 -6.59 -7.90 -7.65
N ASP A 91 -7.61 -7.48 -8.37
CA ASP A 91 -7.60 -7.44 -9.85
C ASP A 91 -6.72 -6.32 -10.39
N ASN A 92 -6.41 -5.33 -9.58
CA ASN A 92 -5.48 -4.28 -9.96
C ASN A 92 -4.03 -4.75 -9.92
N MET A 93 -3.79 -5.88 -9.27
CA MET A 93 -2.47 -6.45 -9.14
C MET A 93 -2.37 -7.69 -10.03
N HIS A 94 -1.32 -7.73 -10.85
CA HIS A 94 -1.09 -8.88 -11.70
C HIS A 94 -0.93 -10.14 -10.83
N PRO A 95 -1.41 -11.33 -11.27
CA PRO A 95 -1.32 -12.56 -10.48
C PRO A 95 0.08 -12.88 -9.95
N TRP A 96 1.12 -12.64 -10.74
CA TRP A 96 2.49 -12.88 -10.28
C TRP A 96 2.90 -11.88 -9.19
N LYS A 97 2.38 -10.67 -9.22
CA LYS A 97 2.65 -9.66 -8.20
C LYS A 97 2.01 -10.06 -6.86
N LEU A 98 0.79 -10.60 -6.90
CA LEU A 98 0.13 -11.14 -5.72
C LEU A 98 0.91 -12.31 -5.11
N LYS A 99 1.42 -13.21 -5.96
CA LYS A 99 2.27 -14.30 -5.50
C LYS A 99 3.55 -13.81 -4.84
N ARG A 100 4.17 -12.79 -5.42
CA ARG A 100 5.39 -12.19 -4.87
C ARG A 100 5.13 -11.56 -3.52
N LEU A 101 4.02 -10.84 -3.39
CA LEU A 101 3.61 -10.24 -2.12
C LEU A 101 3.33 -11.32 -1.08
N SER A 102 2.60 -12.35 -1.43
CA SER A 102 2.29 -13.48 -0.54
C SER A 102 3.56 -14.16 -0.04
N ARG A 103 4.53 -14.40 -0.93
CA ARG A 103 5.82 -14.99 -0.54
C ARG A 103 6.61 -14.10 0.41
N ALA A 104 6.63 -12.80 0.15
CA ALA A 104 7.30 -11.85 1.02
C ALA A 104 6.65 -11.82 2.41
N ILE A 105 5.33 -11.86 2.47
CA ILE A 105 4.58 -11.91 3.73
C ILE A 105 4.92 -13.18 4.51
N GLN A 106 4.89 -14.33 3.86
CA GLN A 106 5.24 -15.61 4.51
C GLN A 106 6.67 -15.59 5.03
N THR A 107 7.60 -15.08 4.24
CA THR A 107 8.99 -14.94 4.66
C THR A 107 9.11 -14.05 5.88
N TYR A 108 8.40 -12.92 5.87
CA TYR A 108 8.40 -11.99 7.01
C TYR A 108 7.87 -12.65 8.27
N ILE A 109 6.72 -13.30 8.18
CA ILE A 109 6.08 -13.97 9.31
C ILE A 109 7.01 -15.02 9.90
N LEU A 110 7.61 -15.87 9.07
CA LEU A 110 8.50 -16.91 9.54
C LEU A 110 9.79 -16.36 10.13
N SER A 111 10.40 -15.37 9.48
CA SER A 111 11.67 -14.80 9.93
C SER A 111 11.54 -14.04 11.25
N LYS A 112 10.39 -13.46 11.51
CA LYS A 112 10.11 -12.71 12.74
C LYS A 112 9.35 -13.53 13.79
N LYS A 113 9.09 -14.82 13.50
CA LYS A 113 8.39 -15.75 14.40
C LYS A 113 7.00 -15.23 14.78
N LEU A 114 6.26 -14.77 13.80
CA LEU A 114 4.93 -14.17 13.98
C LEU A 114 3.80 -15.09 13.51
N ASP A 115 4.06 -16.37 13.36
CA ASP A 115 3.13 -17.33 12.78
C ASP A 115 1.83 -17.51 13.57
N GLU A 116 1.82 -17.15 14.85
CA GLU A 116 0.60 -17.17 15.66
C GLU A 116 -0.17 -15.84 15.64
N ARG A 117 0.37 -14.82 14.99
CA ARG A 117 -0.26 -13.51 14.92
C ARG A 117 -1.31 -13.46 13.81
N GLU A 118 -2.40 -12.77 14.09
CA GLU A 118 -3.37 -12.45 13.06
C GLU A 118 -2.82 -11.32 12.19
N TRP A 119 -3.13 -11.39 10.91
CA TRP A 119 -2.66 -10.39 9.95
C TRP A 119 -3.65 -10.20 8.81
N GLN A 120 -3.52 -9.09 8.14
CA GLN A 120 -4.31 -8.78 6.95
C GLN A 120 -3.46 -7.97 5.99
N VAL A 121 -3.92 -7.89 4.75
CA VAL A 121 -3.28 -7.08 3.71
C VAL A 121 -4.19 -5.90 3.39
N ASP A 122 -3.61 -4.71 3.38
CA ASP A 122 -4.33 -3.49 3.07
C ASP A 122 -3.67 -2.75 1.91
N LEU A 123 -4.47 -1.97 1.21
CA LEU A 123 -4.00 -1.05 0.19
C LEU A 123 -4.19 0.38 0.67
N LEU A 124 -3.15 1.19 0.60
CA LEU A 124 -3.25 2.63 0.76
C LEU A 124 -3.14 3.30 -0.59
N ALA A 125 -4.22 3.92 -1.02
CA ALA A 125 -4.24 4.72 -2.23
C ALA A 125 -3.92 6.17 -1.84
N VAL A 126 -2.81 6.69 -2.37
CA VAL A 126 -2.34 8.04 -2.08
C VAL A 126 -2.51 8.89 -3.33
N PHE A 127 -3.34 9.90 -3.22
CA PHE A 127 -3.59 10.87 -4.29
C PHE A 127 -2.80 12.13 -3.99
N LEU A 128 -1.87 12.48 -4.87
CA LEU A 128 -0.95 13.59 -4.67
C LEU A 128 -1.28 14.73 -5.63
N SER A 129 -1.40 15.94 -5.10
CA SER A 129 -1.38 17.16 -5.90
C SER A 129 -0.03 17.84 -5.71
N LEU A 130 0.84 17.72 -6.69
CA LEU A 130 2.18 18.32 -6.63
C LEU A 130 2.10 19.85 -6.72
N LYS A 131 1.11 20.36 -7.45
CA LYS A 131 0.86 21.78 -7.59
C LYS A 131 0.50 22.42 -6.26
N ASP A 132 -0.42 21.81 -5.52
CA ASP A 132 -0.91 22.34 -4.25
C ASP A 132 -0.15 21.79 -3.05
N LYS A 133 0.77 20.85 -3.27
CA LYS A 133 1.53 20.16 -2.23
C LYS A 133 0.62 19.53 -1.18
N LYS A 134 -0.45 18.91 -1.66
CA LYS A 134 -1.45 18.23 -0.82
C LYS A 134 -1.56 16.77 -1.20
N ALA A 135 -2.04 15.99 -0.24
CA ALA A 135 -2.28 14.57 -0.47
C ALA A 135 -3.59 14.15 0.19
N ARG A 136 -4.26 13.17 -0.43
CA ARG A 136 -5.38 12.48 0.18
C ARG A 136 -5.08 10.99 0.19
N VAL A 137 -5.41 10.35 1.30
CA VAL A 137 -5.15 8.92 1.48
C VAL A 137 -6.48 8.22 1.71
N LYS A 138 -6.68 7.13 0.99
CA LYS A 138 -7.82 6.23 1.19
C LYS A 138 -7.29 4.83 1.44
N MET A 139 -7.87 4.15 2.42
CA MET A 139 -7.47 2.81 2.80
C MET A 139 -8.51 1.80 2.33
N VAL A 140 -8.05 0.77 1.63
CA VAL A 140 -8.86 -0.40 1.31
C VAL A 140 -8.35 -1.53 2.17
N GLU A 141 -9.14 -1.93 3.16
CA GLU A 141 -8.72 -2.89 4.17
C GLU A 141 -9.02 -4.32 3.77
N ASP A 142 -8.16 -5.21 4.24
CA ASP A 142 -8.37 -6.66 4.20
C ASP A 142 -8.60 -7.19 2.79
N ILE A 143 -7.67 -6.88 1.90
CA ILE A 143 -7.74 -7.44 0.54
C ILE A 143 -7.33 -8.92 0.57
N ILE A 144 -7.97 -9.70 -0.27
CA ILE A 144 -7.73 -11.14 -0.35
C ILE A 144 -6.62 -11.44 -1.35
N LEU A 145 -5.66 -12.22 -0.91
CA LEU A 145 -4.55 -12.66 -1.77
C LEU A 145 -4.88 -13.99 -2.46
#